data_fd464e1ac2e96181f9524cecc9a2ad67
#
_entry.id   fd464e1ac2e96181f9524cecc9a2ad67
#
_cell.length_a   1.000
_cell.length_b   1.000
_cell.length_c   1.000
_cell.angle_alpha   90.00
_cell.angle_beta   90.00
_cell.angle_gamma   90.00
#
_symmetry.space_group_name_H-M   'P 1'
#
loop_
_entity.id
_entity.type
_entity.pdbx_description
1 polymer ?
#
loop_
_entity_poly.entity_id
_entity_poly.type
_entity_poly.pdbx_seq_one_letter_code
_entity_poly.pdbx_strand_id
1 'polypeptide(L)'
;MRRTLIAALCLTATATASGCGANVETADDARSPAVTLTNCGRQVTYDRVPRRVVTNDVGITEIMFALGLEDRMAGFAMPDDKGDLTGVPWKEGYEKVKWLSKDQLTKENVLAARADLVFAGWNYGFREEDGFTPDALKKLGIPSYVLTESCHNGRSGSARGIMPPLEALYTDLTNLGKLFGVEDRAAALVAGFKKRIADVRAQAPEGADRPEVFLYDSGQDTPFTAGRYAAPEQIISEAGGVNVMHDVQDSWTTVGWETVVERDPDVIVICDYGDTSAEQKKKFLLNHPPLRGVSAVKNRRVFVLDYVDLVESPRNPSAVARLGAYLRTVEKR
;
A
#
# COMPACT_ATOMS: atom_id res chain seq x y z
N MET A 1 106.53 0.90 -26.79
CA MET A 1 105.64 0.33 -25.74
C MET A 1 104.59 1.39 -25.43
N ARG A 2 103.37 1.27 -26.01
CA ARG A 2 102.26 2.22 -25.81
C ARG A 2 101.13 1.41 -25.14
N ARG A 3 100.78 1.84 -23.97
CA ARG A 3 99.62 1.32 -23.22
C ARG A 3 98.41 2.24 -23.54
N THR A 4 97.42 1.68 -24.18
CA THR A 4 96.13 2.34 -24.42
C THR A 4 95.19 1.98 -23.27
N LEU A 5 94.70 3.01 -22.59
CA LEU A 5 93.65 2.93 -21.62
C LEU A 5 92.30 3.02 -22.33
N ILE A 6 91.47 2.08 -22.16
CA ILE A 6 90.03 2.10 -22.59
C ILE A 6 89.21 2.50 -21.38
N ALA A 7 88.54 3.66 -21.48
CA ALA A 7 87.56 4.09 -20.49
C ALA A 7 86.19 3.52 -20.82
N ALA A 8 85.63 2.73 -19.91
CA ALA A 8 84.31 2.24 -20.03
C ALA A 8 83.29 3.25 -19.47
N LEU A 9 82.38 3.71 -20.31
CA LEU A 9 81.32 4.62 -19.98
C LEU A 9 80.06 3.76 -19.51
N CYS A 10 79.73 3.77 -18.21
CA CYS A 10 78.52 3.18 -17.69
C CYS A 10 77.33 4.14 -17.91
N LEU A 11 76.44 3.80 -18.82
CA LEU A 11 75.13 4.45 -18.95
C LEU A 11 74.16 3.84 -17.94
N THR A 12 73.77 4.58 -16.91
CA THR A 12 72.67 4.22 -16.01
C THR A 12 71.35 4.68 -16.61
N ALA A 13 70.57 3.75 -17.10
CA ALA A 13 69.17 4.00 -17.53
C ALA A 13 68.24 4.02 -16.30
N THR A 14 67.79 5.22 -15.93
CA THR A 14 66.71 5.37 -14.95
C THR A 14 65.37 5.12 -15.63
N ALA A 15 64.75 3.95 -15.36
CA ALA A 15 63.39 3.65 -15.74
C ALA A 15 62.42 4.37 -14.80
N THR A 16 61.77 5.45 -15.27
CA THR A 16 60.64 6.05 -14.58
C THR A 16 59.39 5.17 -14.83
N ALA A 17 59.00 4.40 -13.85
CA ALA A 17 57.68 3.72 -13.84
C ALA A 17 56.59 4.77 -13.63
N SER A 18 55.95 5.23 -14.72
CA SER A 18 54.70 5.97 -14.67
C SER A 18 53.60 4.99 -14.28
N GLY A 19 53.29 4.92 -12.99
CA GLY A 19 52.08 4.23 -12.49
C GLY A 19 50.86 4.98 -12.97
N CYS A 20 50.21 4.52 -14.05
CA CYS A 20 48.81 4.83 -14.31
C CYS A 20 47.99 4.15 -13.21
N GLY A 21 47.70 4.88 -12.15
CA GLY A 21 46.61 4.54 -11.26
C GLY A 21 45.31 4.62 -12.04
N ALA A 22 44.89 3.51 -12.64
CA ALA A 22 43.51 3.40 -13.08
C ALA A 22 42.64 3.46 -11.80
N ASN A 23 42.03 4.62 -11.55
CA ASN A 23 40.88 4.66 -10.70
C ASN A 23 39.86 3.75 -11.37
N VAL A 24 39.69 2.54 -10.84
CA VAL A 24 38.53 1.71 -11.11
C VAL A 24 37.38 2.41 -10.39
N GLU A 25 36.78 3.38 -11.04
CA GLU A 25 35.43 3.79 -10.71
C GLU A 25 34.60 2.52 -10.89
N THR A 26 34.24 1.90 -9.78
CA THR A 26 33.23 0.85 -9.78
C THR A 26 32.01 1.46 -10.43
N ALA A 27 31.51 0.85 -11.51
CA ALA A 27 30.36 1.30 -12.30
C ALA A 27 29.04 1.41 -11.50
N ASP A 28 29.11 1.35 -10.18
CA ASP A 28 28.03 1.39 -9.22
C ASP A 28 27.79 2.79 -8.59
N ASP A 29 28.64 3.78 -8.91
CA ASP A 29 28.56 5.15 -8.39
C ASP A 29 28.02 6.19 -9.39
N ALA A 30 27.49 5.76 -10.53
CA ALA A 30 26.67 6.64 -11.35
C ALA A 30 25.44 7.04 -10.52
N ARG A 31 25.48 8.21 -9.89
CA ARG A 31 24.35 8.79 -9.15
C ARG A 31 23.15 8.83 -10.09
N SER A 32 22.18 7.95 -9.86
CA SER A 32 20.88 8.07 -10.53
C SER A 32 20.37 9.49 -10.29
N PRO A 33 19.82 10.17 -11.30
CA PRO A 33 19.34 11.53 -11.12
C PRO A 33 18.29 11.58 -9.99
N ALA A 34 18.31 12.67 -9.23
CA ALA A 34 17.33 12.90 -8.19
C ALA A 34 15.91 12.89 -8.78
N VAL A 35 14.98 12.24 -8.11
CA VAL A 35 13.58 12.14 -8.53
C VAL A 35 12.73 12.97 -7.61
N THR A 36 11.98 13.92 -8.16
CA THR A 36 11.01 14.72 -7.41
C THR A 36 9.58 14.26 -7.75
N LEU A 37 8.81 13.98 -6.71
CA LEU A 37 7.44 13.49 -6.78
C LEU A 37 6.52 14.34 -5.91
N THR A 38 5.23 14.36 -6.24
CA THR A 38 4.20 14.88 -5.33
C THR A 38 3.68 13.73 -4.48
N ASN A 39 3.88 13.80 -3.16
CA ASN A 39 3.34 12.84 -2.20
C ASN A 39 2.64 13.59 -1.07
N CYS A 40 1.41 13.23 -0.74
CA CYS A 40 0.55 13.94 0.21
C CYS A 40 0.45 15.46 -0.07
N GLY A 41 0.33 15.86 -1.33
CA GLY A 41 0.23 17.26 -1.75
C GLY A 41 1.52 18.07 -1.61
N ARG A 42 2.66 17.45 -1.29
CA ARG A 42 3.97 18.09 -1.13
C ARG A 42 4.97 17.55 -2.14
N GLN A 43 5.88 18.41 -2.60
CA GLN A 43 7.03 17.98 -3.40
C GLN A 43 8.06 17.31 -2.49
N VAL A 44 8.41 16.07 -2.80
CA VAL A 44 9.44 15.28 -2.12
C VAL A 44 10.50 14.88 -3.12
N THR A 45 11.76 15.20 -2.81
CA THR A 45 12.90 14.83 -3.66
C THR A 45 13.66 13.68 -3.04
N TYR A 46 13.92 12.66 -3.83
CA TYR A 46 14.75 11.50 -3.52
C TYR A 46 16.06 11.64 -4.29
N ASP A 47 17.16 11.80 -3.58
CA ASP A 47 18.50 12.09 -4.18
C ASP A 47 19.09 10.88 -4.91
N ARG A 48 18.52 9.70 -4.71
CA ARG A 48 18.91 8.43 -5.34
C ARG A 48 17.74 7.46 -5.36
N VAL A 49 17.81 6.49 -6.26
CA VAL A 49 16.87 5.35 -6.27
C VAL A 49 17.11 4.49 -5.03
N PRO A 50 16.09 4.25 -4.19
CA PRO A 50 16.23 3.42 -2.99
C PRO A 50 16.59 1.97 -3.34
N ARG A 51 17.41 1.34 -2.49
CA ARG A 51 17.86 -0.05 -2.67
C ARG A 51 17.49 -0.95 -1.49
N ARG A 52 17.02 -0.36 -0.39
CA ARG A 52 16.73 -1.05 0.87
C ARG A 52 15.43 -0.53 1.46
N VAL A 53 14.33 -0.78 0.74
CA VAL A 53 12.99 -0.35 1.15
C VAL A 53 12.48 -1.26 2.27
N VAL A 54 11.90 -0.67 3.29
CA VAL A 54 11.06 -1.37 4.27
C VAL A 54 9.62 -0.91 4.11
N THR A 55 8.70 -1.87 4.12
CA THR A 55 7.27 -1.60 4.02
C THR A 55 6.55 -2.01 5.30
N ASN A 56 5.45 -1.31 5.60
CA ASN A 56 4.53 -1.69 6.67
C ASN A 56 3.15 -1.92 6.09
N ASP A 57 2.52 -3.01 6.50
CA ASP A 57 1.23 -3.50 6.03
C ASP A 57 1.28 -4.30 4.72
N VAL A 58 0.30 -5.20 4.57
CA VAL A 58 0.20 -6.15 3.44
C VAL A 58 -0.08 -5.44 2.12
N GLY A 59 -1.02 -4.48 2.07
CA GLY A 59 -1.37 -3.76 0.85
C GLY A 59 -0.18 -2.98 0.28
N ILE A 60 0.54 -2.28 1.16
CA ILE A 60 1.76 -1.51 0.82
C ILE A 60 2.87 -2.43 0.31
N THR A 61 3.06 -3.59 0.95
CA THR A 61 4.05 -4.60 0.54
C THR A 61 3.72 -5.14 -0.85
N GLU A 62 2.46 -5.42 -1.11
CA GLU A 62 2.01 -5.96 -2.40
C GLU A 62 2.08 -4.93 -3.54
N ILE A 63 2.00 -3.63 -3.26
CA ILE A 63 2.29 -2.59 -4.26
C ILE A 63 3.74 -2.73 -4.78
N MET A 64 4.72 -2.94 -3.88
CA MET A 64 6.10 -3.17 -4.28
C MET A 64 6.26 -4.46 -5.11
N PHE A 65 5.61 -5.54 -4.70
CA PHE A 65 5.64 -6.80 -5.43
C PHE A 65 4.97 -6.71 -6.82
N ALA A 66 3.84 -6.04 -6.92
CA ALA A 66 3.17 -5.82 -8.19
C ALA A 66 4.08 -5.05 -9.19
N LEU A 67 4.89 -4.14 -8.68
CA LEU A 67 5.91 -3.42 -9.46
C LEU A 67 7.18 -4.23 -9.73
N GLY A 68 7.34 -5.47 -9.17
CA GLY A 68 8.52 -6.32 -9.33
C GLY A 68 9.76 -5.76 -8.63
N LEU A 69 9.56 -5.17 -7.46
CA LEU A 69 10.60 -4.46 -6.72
C LEU A 69 11.10 -5.24 -5.49
N GLU A 70 10.93 -6.57 -5.47
CA GLU A 70 11.35 -7.43 -4.36
C GLU A 70 12.86 -7.29 -4.09
N ASP A 71 13.68 -7.16 -5.12
CA ASP A 71 15.13 -6.95 -5.02
C ASP A 71 15.53 -5.58 -4.44
N ARG A 72 14.58 -4.65 -4.36
CA ARG A 72 14.76 -3.34 -3.72
C ARG A 72 14.34 -3.33 -2.25
N MET A 73 13.78 -4.42 -1.74
CA MET A 73 13.25 -4.48 -0.39
C MET A 73 14.25 -5.08 0.59
N ALA A 74 14.43 -4.43 1.74
CA ALA A 74 15.17 -4.96 2.88
C ALA A 74 14.27 -5.80 3.80
N GLY A 75 12.97 -5.64 3.69
CA GLY A 75 11.98 -6.40 4.42
C GLY A 75 10.64 -5.71 4.55
N PHE A 76 9.70 -6.39 5.19
CA PHE A 76 8.37 -5.87 5.48
C PHE A 76 7.96 -6.18 6.91
N ALA A 77 7.01 -5.43 7.43
CA ALA A 77 6.30 -5.70 8.68
C ALA A 77 4.81 -5.76 8.42
N MET A 78 4.16 -6.78 8.92
CA MET A 78 2.71 -6.93 8.93
C MET A 78 2.32 -8.00 9.94
N PRO A 79 1.17 -7.86 10.62
CA PRO A 79 0.58 -8.95 11.38
C PRO A 79 0.27 -10.15 10.47
N ASP A 80 0.45 -11.37 10.99
CA ASP A 80 0.19 -12.61 10.24
C ASP A 80 -1.30 -12.88 10.01
N ASP A 81 -2.17 -12.17 10.71
CA ASP A 81 -3.62 -12.23 10.59
C ASP A 81 -4.22 -11.30 9.51
N LYS A 82 -3.39 -10.45 8.86
CA LYS A 82 -3.85 -9.45 7.90
C LYS A 82 -3.78 -9.85 6.43
N GLY A 83 -3.37 -11.07 6.14
CA GLY A 83 -3.26 -11.50 4.75
C GLY A 83 -3.34 -12.98 4.52
N ASP A 84 -4.34 -13.43 3.78
CA ASP A 84 -4.28 -14.73 3.13
C ASP A 84 -3.34 -14.67 1.94
N LEU A 85 -2.21 -15.36 2.04
CA LEU A 85 -1.21 -15.47 0.99
C LEU A 85 -1.48 -16.63 0.02
N THR A 86 -2.61 -17.32 0.17
CA THR A 86 -2.99 -18.44 -0.68
C THR A 86 -3.44 -17.90 -2.05
N GLY A 87 -2.76 -18.37 -3.10
CA GLY A 87 -3.15 -18.04 -4.48
C GLY A 87 -2.82 -16.62 -4.95
N VAL A 88 -2.02 -15.85 -4.19
CA VAL A 88 -1.60 -14.51 -4.64
C VAL A 88 -0.54 -14.58 -5.74
N PRO A 89 -0.57 -13.68 -6.74
CA PRO A 89 0.36 -13.71 -7.87
C PRO A 89 1.83 -13.52 -7.50
N TRP A 90 2.11 -12.94 -6.32
CA TRP A 90 3.45 -12.61 -5.81
C TRP A 90 3.84 -13.38 -4.55
N LYS A 91 3.35 -14.60 -4.39
CA LYS A 91 3.72 -15.48 -3.29
C LYS A 91 5.24 -15.64 -3.15
N GLU A 92 5.95 -15.77 -4.28
CA GLU A 92 7.41 -15.82 -4.32
C GLU A 92 8.08 -14.58 -3.72
N GLY A 93 7.47 -13.40 -3.85
CA GLY A 93 7.94 -12.16 -3.23
C GLY A 93 7.96 -12.25 -1.71
N TYR A 94 6.91 -12.83 -1.11
CA TYR A 94 6.85 -13.07 0.32
C TYR A 94 7.88 -14.10 0.81
N GLU A 95 8.18 -15.11 0.01
CA GLU A 95 9.21 -16.12 0.34
C GLU A 95 10.63 -15.52 0.24
N LYS A 96 10.84 -14.57 -0.66
CA LYS A 96 12.13 -13.93 -0.94
C LYS A 96 12.47 -12.82 0.03
N VAL A 97 11.49 -11.97 0.35
CA VAL A 97 11.68 -10.76 1.16
C VAL A 97 11.54 -11.07 2.64
N LYS A 98 12.46 -10.55 3.45
CA LYS A 98 12.52 -10.84 4.89
C LYS A 98 11.30 -10.26 5.63
N TRP A 99 10.60 -11.08 6.40
CA TRP A 99 9.62 -10.63 7.37
C TRP A 99 10.33 -10.09 8.62
N LEU A 100 10.26 -8.79 8.86
CA LEU A 100 10.96 -8.08 9.92
C LEU A 100 10.24 -8.14 11.26
N SER A 101 8.92 -8.02 11.21
CA SER A 101 8.08 -7.99 12.41
C SER A 101 6.64 -8.44 12.07
N LYS A 102 6.03 -9.17 13.04
CA LYS A 102 4.59 -9.46 13.05
C LYS A 102 3.76 -8.31 13.61
N ASP A 103 4.42 -7.31 14.19
CA ASP A 103 3.85 -6.06 14.65
C ASP A 103 4.17 -4.93 13.67
N GLN A 104 3.72 -3.74 13.99
CA GLN A 104 4.04 -2.52 13.23
C GLN A 104 5.56 -2.27 13.22
N LEU A 105 6.05 -1.57 12.17
CA LEU A 105 7.43 -1.11 12.12
C LEU A 105 7.77 -0.19 13.29
N THR A 106 9.00 -0.31 13.77
CA THR A 106 9.62 0.59 14.72
C THR A 106 10.89 1.21 14.13
N LYS A 107 11.41 2.26 14.76
CA LYS A 107 12.70 2.86 14.37
C LYS A 107 13.83 1.84 14.42
N GLU A 108 13.80 0.95 15.41
CA GLU A 108 14.78 -0.11 15.60
C GLU A 108 14.77 -1.11 14.44
N ASN A 109 13.58 -1.55 13.98
CA ASN A 109 13.45 -2.42 12.81
C ASN A 109 14.04 -1.77 11.56
N VAL A 110 13.71 -0.48 11.33
CA VAL A 110 14.19 0.29 10.18
C VAL A 110 15.71 0.44 10.18
N LEU A 111 16.30 0.78 11.33
CA LEU A 111 17.74 0.93 11.50
C LEU A 111 18.47 -0.42 11.37
N ALA A 112 17.95 -1.49 12.00
CA ALA A 112 18.51 -2.84 11.90
C ALA A 112 18.48 -3.36 10.45
N ALA A 113 17.43 -3.05 9.69
CA ALA A 113 17.33 -3.36 8.28
C ALA A 113 18.24 -2.48 7.39
N ARG A 114 18.88 -1.43 7.95
CA ARG A 114 19.63 -0.40 7.19
C ARG A 114 18.80 0.14 6.03
N ALA A 115 17.55 0.45 6.31
CA ALA A 115 16.62 0.97 5.30
C ALA A 115 17.09 2.33 4.78
N ASP A 116 16.91 2.54 3.49
CA ASP A 116 17.14 3.83 2.82
C ASP A 116 15.83 4.45 2.27
N LEU A 117 14.71 3.77 2.48
CA LEU A 117 13.35 4.27 2.30
C LEU A 117 12.40 3.49 3.22
N VAL A 118 11.45 4.20 3.83
CA VAL A 118 10.29 3.59 4.49
C VAL A 118 9.05 3.92 3.66
N PHE A 119 8.33 2.88 3.20
CA PHE A 119 7.02 3.03 2.59
C PHE A 119 5.97 2.51 3.57
N ALA A 120 5.20 3.43 4.12
CA ALA A 120 4.17 3.20 5.12
C ALA A 120 3.07 4.26 4.98
N GLY A 121 1.96 4.12 5.70
CA GLY A 121 0.88 5.08 5.72
C GLY A 121 0.55 5.52 7.14
N TRP A 122 -0.22 6.59 7.30
CA TRP A 122 -0.79 6.97 8.57
C TRP A 122 -1.81 5.91 8.99
N ASN A 123 -1.64 5.35 10.19
CA ASN A 123 -2.28 4.15 10.72
C ASN A 123 -1.92 2.83 9.98
N TYR A 124 -1.06 2.91 8.97
CA TYR A 124 -0.44 1.76 8.30
C TYR A 124 1.09 1.78 8.54
N GLY A 125 1.48 1.99 9.79
CA GLY A 125 2.87 2.08 10.25
C GLY A 125 3.23 3.43 10.86
N PHE A 126 2.94 4.56 10.22
CA PHE A 126 3.20 5.88 10.81
C PHE A 126 2.19 6.19 11.91
N ARG A 127 2.73 6.60 13.07
CA ARG A 127 1.99 6.93 14.29
C ARG A 127 2.66 8.09 15.01
N GLU A 128 1.87 9.07 15.43
CA GLU A 128 2.38 10.22 16.18
C GLU A 128 2.64 9.86 17.65
N GLU A 129 1.81 9.02 18.23
CA GLU A 129 1.84 8.66 19.66
C GLU A 129 3.15 8.02 20.09
N ASP A 130 3.79 7.22 19.25
CA ASP A 130 5.12 6.61 19.53
C ASP A 130 6.25 7.25 18.70
N GLY A 131 5.93 8.34 18.01
CA GLY A 131 6.89 9.15 17.27
C GLY A 131 7.50 8.45 16.06
N PHE A 132 6.86 7.43 15.53
CA PHE A 132 7.25 6.81 14.25
C PHE A 132 6.59 7.56 13.09
N THR A 133 7.23 8.63 12.66
CA THR A 133 6.71 9.57 11.66
C THR A 133 7.71 9.83 10.53
N PRO A 134 7.26 10.27 9.34
CA PRO A 134 8.15 10.67 8.25
C PRO A 134 9.20 11.71 8.67
N ASP A 135 8.80 12.71 9.50
CA ASP A 135 9.71 13.75 9.98
C ASP A 135 10.76 13.20 10.97
N ALA A 136 10.38 12.23 11.80
CA ALA A 136 11.34 11.57 12.70
C ALA A 136 12.37 10.74 11.92
N LEU A 137 11.94 10.00 10.90
CA LEU A 137 12.82 9.23 10.03
C LEU A 137 13.74 10.12 9.20
N LYS A 138 13.23 11.25 8.70
CA LYS A 138 14.03 12.25 7.98
C LYS A 138 15.19 12.79 8.82
N LYS A 139 14.98 13.01 10.13
CA LYS A 139 16.07 13.41 11.06
C LYS A 139 17.15 12.35 11.20
N LEU A 140 16.83 11.09 10.91
CA LEU A 140 17.79 9.97 10.87
C LEU A 140 18.40 9.78 9.47
N GLY A 141 18.10 10.66 8.51
CA GLY A 141 18.55 10.56 7.12
C GLY A 141 17.81 9.51 6.28
N ILE A 142 16.67 9.02 6.75
CA ILE A 142 15.87 8.01 6.08
C ILE A 142 14.62 8.67 5.49
N PRO A 143 14.52 8.80 4.15
CA PRO A 143 13.32 9.32 3.51
C PRO A 143 12.14 8.37 3.67
N SER A 144 10.93 8.91 3.52
CA SER A 144 9.69 8.16 3.55
C SER A 144 8.87 8.41 2.29
N TYR A 145 8.12 7.39 1.86
CA TYR A 145 7.00 7.54 0.96
C TYR A 145 5.72 7.21 1.75
N VAL A 146 4.76 8.13 1.75
CA VAL A 146 3.52 7.97 2.49
C VAL A 146 2.44 7.43 1.55
N LEU A 147 1.77 6.35 1.95
CA LEU A 147 0.62 5.80 1.22
C LEU A 147 -0.42 6.91 0.98
N THR A 148 -0.78 7.16 -0.26
CA THR A 148 -1.55 8.35 -0.65
C THR A 148 -2.98 8.34 -0.07
N GLU A 149 -3.62 7.18 0.05
CA GLU A 149 -4.94 7.04 0.70
C GLU A 149 -4.92 7.55 2.14
N SER A 150 -3.81 7.35 2.84
CA SER A 150 -3.65 7.70 4.25
C SER A 150 -3.24 9.16 4.49
N CYS A 151 -3.02 9.96 3.46
CA CYS A 151 -2.57 11.34 3.61
C CYS A 151 -3.57 12.17 4.42
N HIS A 152 -3.06 12.95 5.38
CA HIS A 152 -3.88 13.91 6.12
C HIS A 152 -4.48 14.97 5.17
N ASN A 153 -5.73 15.30 5.32
CA ASN A 153 -6.46 16.23 4.42
C ASN A 153 -6.30 17.73 4.77
N GLY A 154 -5.28 18.07 5.52
CA GLY A 154 -4.97 19.45 5.91
C GLY A 154 -5.86 20.04 7.01
N ARG A 155 -6.82 19.29 7.54
CA ARG A 155 -7.64 19.70 8.68
C ARG A 155 -6.94 19.31 9.98
N SER A 156 -7.17 20.11 11.02
CA SER A 156 -6.75 19.72 12.37
C SER A 156 -7.58 18.52 12.83
N GLY A 157 -6.97 17.34 12.92
CA GLY A 157 -7.65 16.12 13.31
C GLY A 157 -7.10 14.89 12.60
N SER A 158 -7.69 13.74 12.88
CA SER A 158 -7.30 12.44 12.35
C SER A 158 -7.84 12.14 10.95
N ALA A 159 -8.67 13.03 10.37
CA ALA A 159 -9.28 12.81 9.06
C ALA A 159 -8.24 12.66 7.95
N ARG A 160 -8.38 11.62 7.15
CA ARG A 160 -7.45 11.22 6.09
C ARG A 160 -8.16 11.14 4.75
N GLY A 161 -7.37 11.15 3.68
CA GLY A 161 -7.83 11.08 2.32
C GLY A 161 -7.87 12.44 1.63
N ILE A 162 -7.12 12.56 0.55
CA ILE A 162 -6.99 13.78 -0.25
C ILE A 162 -7.54 13.59 -1.67
N MET A 163 -7.84 12.35 -2.05
CA MET A 163 -8.38 11.97 -3.34
C MET A 163 -9.15 10.64 -3.23
N PRO A 164 -9.94 10.25 -4.26
CA PRO A 164 -10.58 8.95 -4.30
C PRO A 164 -9.58 7.79 -4.17
N PRO A 165 -9.90 6.71 -3.42
CA PRO A 165 -8.95 5.64 -3.08
C PRO A 165 -8.29 4.92 -4.25
N LEU A 166 -9.03 4.63 -5.34
CA LEU A 166 -8.42 4.01 -6.52
C LEU A 166 -7.48 4.96 -7.26
N GLU A 167 -7.77 6.27 -7.23
CA GLU A 167 -6.85 7.27 -7.78
C GLU A 167 -5.60 7.40 -6.90
N ALA A 168 -5.72 7.19 -5.59
CA ALA A 168 -4.58 7.12 -4.69
C ALA A 168 -3.66 5.95 -5.06
N LEU A 169 -4.22 4.74 -5.25
CA LEU A 169 -3.47 3.57 -5.71
C LEU A 169 -2.78 3.81 -7.06
N TYR A 170 -3.47 4.42 -8.03
CA TYR A 170 -2.87 4.72 -9.34
C TYR A 170 -1.75 5.76 -9.23
N THR A 171 -1.90 6.71 -8.33
CA THR A 171 -0.89 7.72 -8.02
C THR A 171 0.34 7.06 -7.40
N ASP A 172 0.16 6.17 -6.42
CA ASP A 172 1.26 5.48 -5.77
C ASP A 172 2.01 4.55 -6.73
N LEU A 173 1.30 3.77 -7.53
CA LEU A 173 1.92 2.95 -8.58
C LEU A 173 2.75 3.80 -9.56
N THR A 174 2.21 4.94 -10.00
CA THR A 174 2.88 5.84 -10.96
C THR A 174 4.10 6.50 -10.33
N ASN A 175 3.98 7.01 -9.11
CA ASN A 175 5.07 7.65 -8.38
C ASN A 175 6.21 6.67 -8.08
N LEU A 176 5.89 5.48 -7.58
CA LEU A 176 6.88 4.45 -7.31
C LEU A 176 7.49 3.93 -8.62
N GLY A 177 6.69 3.77 -9.68
CA GLY A 177 7.20 3.48 -11.02
C GLY A 177 8.29 4.45 -11.44
N LYS A 178 8.04 5.76 -11.30
CA LYS A 178 9.00 6.82 -11.60
C LYS A 178 10.22 6.80 -10.65
N LEU A 179 10.00 6.58 -9.34
CA LEU A 179 11.08 6.55 -8.36
C LEU A 179 12.07 5.41 -8.61
N PHE A 180 11.56 4.26 -9.05
CA PHE A 180 12.37 3.05 -9.26
C PHE A 180 12.74 2.78 -10.71
N GLY A 181 12.31 3.62 -11.68
CA GLY A 181 12.60 3.45 -13.10
C GLY A 181 11.87 2.25 -13.72
N VAL A 182 10.63 2.01 -13.31
CA VAL A 182 9.76 0.92 -13.81
C VAL A 182 8.41 1.47 -14.30
N GLU A 183 8.43 2.63 -14.94
CA GLU A 183 7.26 3.39 -15.39
C GLU A 183 6.36 2.58 -16.33
N ASP A 184 6.96 1.81 -17.25
CA ASP A 184 6.19 0.99 -18.20
C ASP A 184 5.37 -0.09 -17.48
N ARG A 185 5.97 -0.72 -16.46
CA ARG A 185 5.26 -1.71 -15.63
C ARG A 185 4.14 -1.07 -14.82
N ALA A 186 4.41 0.08 -14.21
CA ALA A 186 3.39 0.84 -13.47
C ALA A 186 2.22 1.25 -14.37
N ALA A 187 2.51 1.77 -15.57
CA ALA A 187 1.50 2.15 -16.54
C ALA A 187 0.65 0.94 -17.00
N ALA A 188 1.29 -0.19 -17.25
CA ALA A 188 0.59 -1.43 -17.62
C ALA A 188 -0.34 -1.92 -16.50
N LEU A 189 0.10 -1.88 -15.24
CA LEU A 189 -0.72 -2.24 -14.08
C LEU A 189 -1.94 -1.32 -13.96
N VAL A 190 -1.72 0.01 -13.99
CA VAL A 190 -2.81 1.00 -13.89
C VAL A 190 -3.82 0.82 -15.02
N ALA A 191 -3.35 0.62 -16.27
CA ALA A 191 -4.23 0.38 -17.42
C ALA A 191 -5.04 -0.92 -17.24
N GLY A 192 -4.40 -2.00 -16.80
CA GLY A 192 -5.07 -3.28 -16.52
C GLY A 192 -6.11 -3.18 -15.41
N PHE A 193 -5.82 -2.43 -14.35
CA PHE A 193 -6.75 -2.19 -13.24
C PHE A 193 -7.96 -1.38 -13.69
N LYS A 194 -7.74 -0.26 -14.39
CA LYS A 194 -8.81 0.57 -14.96
C LYS A 194 -9.70 -0.22 -15.91
N LYS A 195 -9.10 -1.05 -16.77
CA LYS A 195 -9.87 -1.92 -17.67
C LYS A 195 -10.75 -2.90 -16.90
N ARG A 196 -10.19 -3.62 -15.92
CA ARG A 196 -10.94 -4.61 -15.14
C ARG A 196 -12.12 -3.96 -14.40
N ILE A 197 -11.91 -2.80 -13.82
CA ILE A 197 -12.97 -2.04 -13.13
C ILE A 197 -14.04 -1.59 -14.13
N ALA A 198 -13.65 -1.06 -15.30
CA ALA A 198 -14.60 -0.67 -16.35
C ALA A 198 -15.45 -1.86 -16.84
N ASP A 199 -14.86 -3.05 -16.99
CA ASP A 199 -15.57 -4.27 -17.37
C ASP A 199 -16.62 -4.68 -16.31
N VAL A 200 -16.36 -4.45 -15.03
CA VAL A 200 -17.33 -4.70 -13.94
C VAL A 200 -18.42 -3.64 -13.95
N ARG A 201 -18.06 -2.37 -14.05
CA ARG A 201 -18.99 -1.24 -14.08
C ARG A 201 -20.01 -1.36 -15.22
N ALA A 202 -19.57 -1.84 -16.40
CA ALA A 202 -20.45 -2.06 -17.54
C ALA A 202 -21.54 -3.14 -17.31
N GLN A 203 -21.41 -3.94 -16.26
CA GLN A 203 -22.37 -4.98 -15.87
C GLN A 203 -23.15 -4.63 -14.59
N ALA A 204 -22.83 -3.48 -13.97
CA ALA A 204 -23.42 -3.07 -12.72
C ALA A 204 -24.85 -2.54 -12.92
N PRO A 205 -25.74 -2.69 -11.92
CA PRO A 205 -27.06 -2.04 -11.94
C PRO A 205 -26.90 -0.52 -11.95
N GLU A 206 -27.86 0.17 -12.54
CA GLU A 206 -27.88 1.63 -12.65
C GLU A 206 -28.95 2.27 -11.76
N GLY A 207 -28.72 3.54 -11.43
CA GLY A 207 -29.72 4.37 -10.75
C GLY A 207 -30.13 3.86 -9.37
N ALA A 208 -31.44 3.83 -9.15
CA ALA A 208 -32.03 3.45 -7.86
C ALA A 208 -31.92 1.96 -7.53
N ASP A 209 -31.55 1.12 -8.49
CA ASP A 209 -31.45 -0.33 -8.30
C ASP A 209 -30.10 -0.78 -7.70
N ARG A 210 -29.20 0.17 -7.44
CA ARG A 210 -27.90 -0.13 -6.82
C ARG A 210 -28.09 -0.51 -5.36
N PRO A 211 -27.64 -1.72 -4.91
CA PRO A 211 -27.74 -2.15 -3.52
C PRO A 211 -26.99 -1.21 -2.58
N GLU A 212 -27.57 -0.92 -1.43
CA GLU A 212 -26.93 -0.19 -0.34
C GLU A 212 -26.09 -1.13 0.50
N VAL A 213 -24.81 -0.76 0.71
CA VAL A 213 -23.81 -1.64 1.31
C VAL A 213 -23.20 -0.97 2.54
N PHE A 214 -23.21 -1.68 3.65
CA PHE A 214 -22.46 -1.32 4.85
C PHE A 214 -21.21 -2.17 4.97
N LEU A 215 -20.05 -1.53 5.15
CA LEU A 215 -18.84 -2.23 5.52
C LEU A 215 -18.73 -2.37 7.03
N TYR A 216 -18.54 -3.57 7.51
CA TYR A 216 -18.23 -3.87 8.91
C TYR A 216 -16.82 -4.43 9.04
N ASP A 217 -15.93 -3.65 9.64
CA ASP A 217 -14.58 -4.08 9.96
C ASP A 217 -14.56 -4.81 11.32
N SER A 218 -14.91 -4.12 12.38
CA SER A 218 -14.85 -4.59 13.77
C SER A 218 -15.74 -3.72 14.67
N GLY A 219 -15.64 -3.93 15.98
CA GLY A 219 -16.32 -3.11 17.00
C GLY A 219 -17.73 -3.58 17.32
N GLN A 220 -17.94 -4.09 18.55
CA GLN A 220 -19.26 -4.58 18.98
C GLN A 220 -20.12 -3.45 19.57
N ASP A 221 -19.53 -2.54 20.32
CA ASP A 221 -20.26 -1.40 20.90
C ASP A 221 -20.50 -0.30 19.86
N THR A 222 -19.49 0.03 19.10
CA THR A 222 -19.54 0.97 17.99
C THR A 222 -18.81 0.37 16.79
N PRO A 223 -19.48 0.21 15.63
CA PRO A 223 -18.85 -0.40 14.48
C PRO A 223 -17.76 0.48 13.86
N PHE A 224 -16.62 -0.12 13.57
CA PHE A 224 -15.57 0.48 12.76
C PHE A 224 -15.87 0.19 11.28
N THR A 225 -15.80 1.20 10.45
CA THR A 225 -16.27 1.18 9.06
C THR A 225 -15.46 2.11 8.18
N ALA A 226 -15.79 2.13 6.89
CA ALA A 226 -15.14 2.92 5.86
C ALA A 226 -15.99 4.12 5.43
N GLY A 227 -15.45 5.32 5.57
CA GLY A 227 -15.99 6.54 5.00
C GLY A 227 -15.57 6.73 3.53
N ARG A 228 -15.75 7.96 3.04
CA ARG A 228 -15.56 8.34 1.64
C ARG A 228 -14.15 8.11 1.07
N TYR A 229 -13.14 8.17 1.92
CA TYR A 229 -11.74 8.15 1.49
C TYR A 229 -11.03 6.82 1.78
N ALA A 230 -11.72 5.81 2.29
CA ALA A 230 -11.19 4.46 2.43
C ALA A 230 -11.44 3.64 1.15
N ALA A 231 -10.55 2.69 0.85
CA ALA A 231 -10.64 1.85 -0.34
C ALA A 231 -12.02 1.19 -0.54
N PRO A 232 -12.74 0.73 0.52
CA PRO A 232 -14.07 0.14 0.38
C PRO A 232 -15.10 1.04 -0.29
N GLU A 233 -15.00 2.36 -0.17
CA GLU A 233 -15.92 3.28 -0.85
C GLU A 233 -15.94 3.04 -2.36
N GLN A 234 -14.75 3.04 -2.98
CA GLN A 234 -14.69 2.81 -4.43
C GLN A 234 -14.82 1.34 -4.80
N ILE A 235 -14.42 0.41 -3.95
CA ILE A 235 -14.67 -1.02 -4.18
C ILE A 235 -16.18 -1.28 -4.28
N ILE A 236 -16.96 -0.72 -3.37
CA ILE A 236 -18.43 -0.84 -3.36
C ILE A 236 -19.05 -0.12 -4.56
N SER A 237 -18.65 1.13 -4.81
CA SER A 237 -19.25 1.94 -5.87
C SER A 237 -18.95 1.41 -7.27
N GLU A 238 -17.73 0.95 -7.52
CA GLU A 238 -17.32 0.34 -8.77
C GLU A 238 -17.89 -1.08 -8.97
N ALA A 239 -18.20 -1.78 -7.90
CA ALA A 239 -18.94 -3.04 -7.92
C ALA A 239 -20.45 -2.87 -8.22
N GLY A 240 -20.94 -1.63 -8.29
CA GLY A 240 -22.35 -1.30 -8.55
C GLY A 240 -23.21 -1.15 -7.29
N GLY A 241 -22.60 -1.07 -6.10
CA GLY A 241 -23.28 -0.75 -4.85
C GLY A 241 -23.20 0.75 -4.51
N VAL A 242 -23.80 1.11 -3.37
CA VAL A 242 -23.68 2.42 -2.74
C VAL A 242 -23.21 2.20 -1.31
N ASN A 243 -22.05 2.75 -0.96
CA ASN A 243 -21.61 2.71 0.44
C ASN A 243 -22.55 3.59 1.28
N VAL A 244 -23.24 3.04 2.26
CA VAL A 244 -24.12 3.82 3.10
C VAL A 244 -23.41 4.91 3.91
N MET A 245 -22.06 4.84 4.03
CA MET A 245 -21.22 5.84 4.69
C MET A 245 -20.49 6.78 3.73
N HIS A 246 -20.92 6.88 2.46
CA HIS A 246 -20.29 7.70 1.42
C HIS A 246 -20.21 9.20 1.72
N ASP A 247 -21.04 9.72 2.63
CA ASP A 247 -21.07 11.12 3.08
C ASP A 247 -20.11 11.41 4.25
N VAL A 248 -19.57 10.37 4.89
CA VAL A 248 -18.60 10.51 5.98
C VAL A 248 -17.25 10.91 5.41
N GLN A 249 -16.81 12.14 5.73
CA GLN A 249 -15.60 12.78 5.17
C GLN A 249 -14.33 12.30 5.89
N ASP A 250 -14.12 10.99 5.99
CA ASP A 250 -12.93 10.36 6.55
C ASP A 250 -12.59 9.10 5.75
N SER A 251 -11.43 8.52 6.02
CA SER A 251 -11.06 7.19 5.56
C SER A 251 -11.73 6.15 6.46
N TRP A 252 -11.02 5.56 7.40
CA TRP A 252 -11.57 4.61 8.36
C TRP A 252 -12.03 5.32 9.65
N THR A 253 -13.24 5.00 10.10
CA THR A 253 -13.87 5.69 11.24
C THR A 253 -14.87 4.81 11.98
N THR A 254 -15.32 5.27 13.15
CA THR A 254 -16.41 4.64 13.91
C THR A 254 -17.71 5.40 13.71
N VAL A 255 -18.83 4.66 13.70
CA VAL A 255 -20.18 5.23 13.67
C VAL A 255 -21.05 4.56 14.74
N GLY A 256 -22.23 5.12 15.03
CA GLY A 256 -23.20 4.45 15.90
C GLY A 256 -24.00 3.36 15.16
N TRP A 257 -24.45 2.33 15.89
CA TRP A 257 -25.37 1.32 15.32
C TRP A 257 -26.70 1.92 14.87
N GLU A 258 -27.17 2.99 15.51
CA GLU A 258 -28.34 3.75 15.10
C GLU A 258 -28.23 4.31 13.70
N THR A 259 -27.03 4.78 13.31
CA THR A 259 -26.75 5.25 11.94
C THR A 259 -26.87 4.11 10.92
N VAL A 260 -26.40 2.91 11.27
CA VAL A 260 -26.52 1.72 10.41
C VAL A 260 -27.98 1.30 10.26
N VAL A 261 -28.76 1.35 11.35
CA VAL A 261 -30.21 1.03 11.33
C VAL A 261 -30.98 2.04 10.49
N GLU A 262 -30.69 3.33 10.63
CA GLU A 262 -31.35 4.41 9.86
C GLU A 262 -31.08 4.28 8.37
N ARG A 263 -29.86 3.91 7.98
CA ARG A 263 -29.44 3.77 6.57
C ARG A 263 -29.86 2.43 5.94
N ASP A 264 -30.36 1.50 6.72
CA ASP A 264 -30.95 0.20 6.33
C ASP A 264 -30.25 -0.51 5.15
N PRO A 265 -28.95 -0.87 5.24
CA PRO A 265 -28.23 -1.46 4.13
C PRO A 265 -28.86 -2.77 3.63
N ASP A 266 -28.80 -3.00 2.31
CA ASP A 266 -29.23 -4.24 1.66
C ASP A 266 -28.25 -5.38 1.85
N VAL A 267 -26.95 -5.04 2.01
CA VAL A 267 -25.81 -5.97 2.15
C VAL A 267 -24.85 -5.46 3.23
N ILE A 268 -24.31 -6.39 4.02
CA ILE A 268 -23.14 -6.13 4.88
C ILE A 268 -21.92 -6.82 4.27
N VAL A 269 -20.85 -6.06 4.03
CA VAL A 269 -19.53 -6.59 3.70
C VAL A 269 -18.72 -6.69 4.98
N ILE A 270 -18.19 -7.85 5.30
CA ILE A 270 -17.30 -8.09 6.45
C ILE A 270 -15.85 -8.04 5.97
N CYS A 271 -15.02 -7.26 6.68
CA CYS A 271 -13.58 -7.33 6.59
C CYS A 271 -13.05 -8.49 7.43
N ASP A 272 -12.44 -9.50 6.79
CA ASP A 272 -11.90 -10.67 7.48
C ASP A 272 -10.43 -10.46 7.85
N TYR A 273 -10.18 -10.28 9.13
CA TYR A 273 -8.85 -10.26 9.76
C TYR A 273 -9.00 -10.19 11.28
N GLY A 274 -7.87 -10.38 11.97
CA GLY A 274 -7.76 -10.26 13.42
C GLY A 274 -8.27 -11.49 14.15
N ASP A 275 -8.29 -11.41 15.48
CA ASP A 275 -8.67 -12.51 16.37
C ASP A 275 -10.12 -12.93 16.22
N THR A 276 -10.97 -12.07 15.63
CA THR A 276 -12.39 -12.34 15.40
C THR A 276 -12.62 -12.72 13.96
N SER A 277 -12.83 -14.01 13.69
CA SER A 277 -13.03 -14.52 12.33
C SER A 277 -14.30 -13.96 11.67
N ALA A 278 -14.35 -13.97 10.34
CA ALA A 278 -15.52 -13.55 9.57
C ALA A 278 -16.81 -14.27 10.02
N GLU A 279 -16.74 -15.56 10.35
CA GLU A 279 -17.91 -16.30 10.84
C GLU A 279 -18.38 -15.82 12.23
N GLN A 280 -17.45 -15.46 13.11
CA GLN A 280 -17.79 -14.86 14.41
C GLN A 280 -18.40 -13.46 14.23
N LYS A 281 -17.81 -12.62 13.35
CA LYS A 281 -18.36 -11.31 12.97
C LYS A 281 -19.77 -11.44 12.39
N LYS A 282 -19.96 -12.37 11.46
CA LYS A 282 -21.27 -12.67 10.86
C LYS A 282 -22.28 -13.13 11.89
N LYS A 283 -21.91 -14.05 12.79
CA LYS A 283 -22.77 -14.52 13.88
C LYS A 283 -23.20 -13.36 14.79
N PHE A 284 -22.27 -12.49 15.15
CA PHE A 284 -22.56 -11.29 15.93
C PHE A 284 -23.59 -10.41 15.21
N LEU A 285 -23.35 -9.99 13.97
CA LEU A 285 -24.20 -9.09 13.20
C LEU A 285 -25.63 -9.64 13.05
N LEU A 286 -25.76 -10.94 12.72
CA LEU A 286 -27.06 -11.58 12.51
C LEU A 286 -27.85 -11.76 13.80
N ASN A 287 -27.23 -11.69 14.98
CA ASN A 287 -27.89 -11.82 16.28
C ASN A 287 -27.92 -10.51 17.09
N HIS A 288 -27.31 -9.43 16.57
CA HIS A 288 -27.24 -8.15 17.28
C HIS A 288 -28.67 -7.52 17.34
N PRO A 289 -29.26 -7.33 18.54
CA PRO A 289 -30.67 -6.93 18.66
C PRO A 289 -31.02 -5.63 17.91
N PRO A 290 -30.21 -4.57 17.93
CA PRO A 290 -30.46 -3.34 17.16
C PRO A 290 -30.64 -3.59 15.66
N LEU A 291 -29.92 -4.56 15.08
CA LEU A 291 -29.89 -4.81 13.64
C LEU A 291 -31.00 -5.72 13.12
N ARG A 292 -31.90 -6.24 14.00
CA ARG A 292 -32.97 -7.17 13.59
C ARG A 292 -33.90 -6.62 12.50
N GLY A 293 -34.05 -5.29 12.46
CA GLY A 293 -34.84 -4.57 11.48
C GLY A 293 -34.12 -4.33 10.14
N VAL A 294 -32.81 -4.42 10.12
CA VAL A 294 -31.96 -4.09 8.96
C VAL A 294 -32.15 -5.14 7.86
N SER A 295 -32.24 -4.67 6.64
CA SER A 295 -32.50 -5.44 5.43
C SER A 295 -31.49 -6.53 5.18
N ALA A 296 -30.22 -6.21 5.29
CA ALA A 296 -29.13 -7.16 5.16
C ALA A 296 -29.24 -8.31 6.17
N VAL A 297 -29.61 -8.00 7.41
CA VAL A 297 -29.74 -8.98 8.50
C VAL A 297 -30.96 -9.87 8.29
N LYS A 298 -32.13 -9.29 7.97
CA LYS A 298 -33.38 -10.05 7.66
C LYS A 298 -33.17 -11.04 6.53
N ASN A 299 -32.48 -10.61 5.47
CA ASN A 299 -32.24 -11.41 4.26
C ASN A 299 -30.95 -12.21 4.33
N ARG A 300 -30.17 -12.12 5.43
CA ARG A 300 -28.89 -12.79 5.65
C ARG A 300 -27.85 -12.48 4.55
N ARG A 301 -27.90 -11.27 3.99
CA ARG A 301 -27.04 -10.84 2.89
C ARG A 301 -25.73 -10.30 3.45
N VAL A 302 -24.78 -11.21 3.65
CA VAL A 302 -23.45 -10.93 4.17
C VAL A 302 -22.42 -11.47 3.19
N PHE A 303 -21.49 -10.62 2.78
CA PHE A 303 -20.36 -10.95 1.92
C PHE A 303 -19.06 -10.75 2.69
N VAL A 304 -18.04 -11.55 2.41
CA VAL A 304 -16.75 -11.49 3.10
C VAL A 304 -15.67 -11.12 2.10
N LEU A 305 -14.84 -10.16 2.47
CA LEU A 305 -13.60 -9.80 1.78
C LEU A 305 -12.45 -9.81 2.79
N ASP A 306 -11.28 -10.25 2.34
CA ASP A 306 -10.08 -10.22 3.15
C ASP A 306 -9.64 -8.77 3.41
N TYR A 307 -8.94 -8.54 4.51
CA TYR A 307 -8.40 -7.23 4.86
C TYR A 307 -7.64 -6.58 3.69
N VAL A 308 -6.76 -7.34 3.03
CA VAL A 308 -5.93 -6.84 1.93
C VAL A 308 -6.74 -6.45 0.67
N ASP A 309 -7.95 -6.97 0.51
CA ASP A 309 -8.89 -6.55 -0.54
C ASP A 309 -9.48 -5.16 -0.28
N LEU A 310 -9.54 -4.76 1.00
CA LEU A 310 -10.28 -3.60 1.49
C LEU A 310 -9.38 -2.42 1.90
N VAL A 311 -8.06 -2.61 1.96
CA VAL A 311 -7.08 -1.52 2.06
C VAL A 311 -6.54 -1.16 0.69
N GLU A 312 -5.84 -0.02 0.56
CA GLU A 312 -5.18 0.31 -0.70
C GLU A 312 -4.18 -0.78 -1.10
N SER A 313 -4.49 -1.53 -2.15
CA SER A 313 -3.69 -2.65 -2.60
C SER A 313 -3.91 -3.00 -4.08
N PRO A 314 -2.99 -3.73 -4.71
CA PRO A 314 -3.19 -4.25 -6.07
C PRO A 314 -4.33 -5.28 -6.18
N ARG A 315 -4.92 -5.73 -5.05
CA ARG A 315 -6.07 -6.65 -5.03
C ARG A 315 -7.41 -5.95 -5.21
N ASN A 316 -7.48 -4.61 -5.03
CA ASN A 316 -8.73 -3.85 -5.12
C ASN A 316 -9.54 -4.14 -6.41
N PRO A 317 -8.95 -4.21 -7.62
CA PRO A 317 -9.72 -4.53 -8.84
C PRO A 317 -10.34 -5.93 -8.83
N SER A 318 -9.71 -6.89 -8.14
CA SER A 318 -10.27 -8.24 -7.94
C SER A 318 -11.40 -8.23 -6.91
N ALA A 319 -11.26 -7.44 -5.84
CA ALA A 319 -12.32 -7.23 -4.85
C ALA A 319 -13.56 -6.62 -5.50
N VAL A 320 -13.40 -5.58 -6.34
CA VAL A 320 -14.47 -4.98 -7.15
C VAL A 320 -15.19 -6.06 -7.97
N ALA A 321 -14.45 -6.93 -8.67
CA ALA A 321 -15.05 -7.96 -9.50
C ALA A 321 -15.82 -9.01 -8.69
N ARG A 322 -15.28 -9.47 -7.55
CA ARG A 322 -15.94 -10.45 -6.67
C ARG A 322 -17.21 -9.87 -6.03
N LEU A 323 -17.10 -8.65 -5.50
CA LEU A 323 -18.25 -7.98 -4.91
C LEU A 323 -19.32 -7.68 -5.97
N GLY A 324 -18.93 -7.18 -7.15
CA GLY A 324 -19.86 -6.90 -8.24
C GLY A 324 -20.61 -8.15 -8.73
N ALA A 325 -19.94 -9.31 -8.81
CA ALA A 325 -20.60 -10.57 -9.10
C ALA A 325 -21.67 -10.92 -8.05
N TYR A 326 -21.37 -10.69 -6.77
CA TYR A 326 -22.32 -10.92 -5.70
C TYR A 326 -23.48 -9.90 -5.72
N LEU A 327 -23.20 -8.60 -5.86
CA LEU A 327 -24.24 -7.56 -5.83
C LEU A 327 -25.29 -7.74 -6.95
N ARG A 328 -24.90 -8.26 -8.12
CA ARG A 328 -25.85 -8.59 -9.20
C ARG A 328 -26.85 -9.70 -8.83
N THR A 329 -26.59 -10.48 -7.79
CA THR A 329 -27.55 -11.50 -7.27
C THR A 329 -28.50 -10.95 -6.22
N VAL A 330 -28.29 -9.69 -5.80
CA VAL A 330 -29.10 -9.06 -4.76
C VAL A 330 -30.28 -8.34 -5.40
N GLU A 331 -31.48 -8.86 -5.17
CA GLU A 331 -32.70 -8.16 -5.54
C GLU A 331 -32.93 -6.99 -4.56
N LYS A 332 -32.99 -5.77 -5.09
CA LYS A 332 -33.39 -4.59 -4.32
C LYS A 332 -34.91 -4.63 -4.12
N ARG A 333 -35.39 -4.08 -3.02
CA ARG A 333 -36.81 -4.02 -2.67
C ARG A 333 -37.61 -3.08 -3.52
#